data_380df82f014e7275dabd711eb56f0e65
#
_entry.id   380df82f014e7275dabd711eb56f0e65
#
_cell.length_a   1.000
_cell.length_b   1.000
_cell.length_c   1.000
_cell.angle_alpha   90.00
_cell.angle_beta   90.00
_cell.angle_gamma   90.00
#
_symmetry.space_group_name_H-M   'P 1'
#
loop_
_entity.id
_entity.type
_entity.pdbx_description
1 polymer ?
#
loop_
_entity_poly.entity_id
_entity_poly.type
_entity_poly.pdbx_seq_one_letter_code
_entity_poly.pdbx_strand_id
1 'polypeptide(L)'
;MDTFEIRKLTPDLVKDYFDFFDNRAFSDGSPFAPCYCNAFNLSKERMKTELYQKAEEYGNDFESWKRALRESAEQMVVSGEIQGYLVFDKGMSVGWCNANERLSYYHTGEFDLHTPPEDQPAINCDGPGQVKAIVCFEIAPDYRGKGLASMLLQRVCEDARAEGFKYVEAYPVKDGGYMGQAFTGPMHMYEKAGFKVVSQNGESYIMRKTLG
;
A
#
# COMPACT_ATOMS: atom_id res chain seq x y z
N MET A 1 -3.55 -24.39 14.44
CA MET A 1 -2.94 -23.11 14.03
C MET A 1 -3.63 -22.72 12.74
N ASP A 2 -4.20 -21.52 12.70
CA ASP A 2 -4.77 -20.99 11.46
C ASP A 2 -3.63 -20.81 10.46
N THR A 3 -3.69 -21.51 9.35
CA THR A 3 -2.67 -21.42 8.28
C THR A 3 -3.16 -20.39 7.29
N PHE A 4 -2.70 -19.15 7.45
CA PHE A 4 -2.93 -18.10 6.46
C PHE A 4 -2.04 -18.32 5.23
N GLU A 5 -2.61 -18.12 4.05
CA GLU A 5 -1.88 -18.17 2.79
C GLU A 5 -1.65 -16.77 2.26
N ILE A 6 -0.41 -16.45 1.84
CA ILE A 6 -0.08 -15.16 1.23
C ILE A 6 0.21 -15.39 -0.26
N ARG A 7 -0.53 -14.68 -1.12
CA ARG A 7 -0.36 -14.73 -2.58
C ARG A 7 0.01 -13.34 -3.10
N LYS A 8 1.01 -13.29 -3.98
CA LYS A 8 1.31 -12.09 -4.77
C LYS A 8 0.13 -11.79 -5.69
N LEU A 9 -0.26 -10.51 -5.79
CA LEU A 9 -1.36 -10.11 -6.66
C LEU A 9 -0.99 -10.35 -8.12
N THR A 10 -1.88 -11.02 -8.82
CA THR A 10 -1.83 -11.28 -10.26
C THR A 10 -3.21 -10.99 -10.88
N PRO A 11 -3.35 -10.79 -12.19
CA PRO A 11 -4.63 -10.47 -12.80
C PRO A 11 -5.75 -11.50 -12.56
N ASP A 12 -5.41 -12.76 -12.31
CA ASP A 12 -6.40 -13.81 -11.96
C ASP A 12 -7.00 -13.64 -10.55
N LEU A 13 -6.32 -12.90 -9.66
CA LEU A 13 -6.81 -12.58 -8.31
C LEU A 13 -7.62 -11.27 -8.25
N VAL A 14 -7.95 -10.65 -9.38
CA VAL A 14 -8.71 -9.40 -9.42
C VAL A 14 -10.05 -9.50 -8.68
N LYS A 15 -10.72 -10.64 -8.78
CA LYS A 15 -11.99 -10.89 -8.07
C LYS A 15 -11.79 -10.94 -6.55
N ASP A 16 -10.75 -11.62 -6.08
CA ASP A 16 -10.42 -11.73 -4.64
C ASP A 16 -10.01 -10.37 -4.07
N TYR A 17 -9.29 -9.55 -4.87
CA TYR A 17 -8.92 -8.19 -4.51
C TYR A 17 -10.16 -7.33 -4.27
N PHE A 18 -11.09 -7.28 -5.23
CA PHE A 18 -12.29 -6.48 -5.08
C PHE A 18 -13.26 -7.03 -4.03
N ASP A 19 -13.37 -8.35 -3.93
CA ASP A 19 -14.19 -8.97 -2.89
C ASP A 19 -13.68 -8.60 -1.47
N PHE A 20 -12.36 -8.48 -1.29
CA PHE A 20 -11.77 -7.97 -0.05
C PHE A 20 -12.16 -6.51 0.21
N PHE A 21 -11.93 -5.61 -0.73
CA PHE A 21 -12.18 -4.17 -0.55
C PHE A 21 -13.66 -3.83 -0.48
N ASP A 22 -14.51 -4.49 -1.27
CA ASP A 22 -15.94 -4.22 -1.32
C ASP A 22 -16.66 -4.74 -0.06
N ASN A 23 -16.20 -5.82 0.56
CA ASN A 23 -16.98 -6.54 1.59
C ASN A 23 -16.31 -6.66 2.96
N ARG A 24 -14.98 -6.54 3.09
CA ARG A 24 -14.28 -6.88 4.34
C ARG A 24 -13.32 -5.83 4.86
N ALA A 25 -12.59 -5.15 3.99
CA ALA A 25 -11.54 -4.21 4.37
C ALA A 25 -12.04 -3.14 5.37
N PHE A 26 -13.25 -2.64 5.15
CA PHE A 26 -13.86 -1.54 5.90
C PHE A 26 -15.19 -1.93 6.57
N SER A 27 -15.35 -3.19 6.96
CA SER A 27 -16.58 -3.69 7.57
C SER A 27 -16.86 -3.11 8.97
N ASP A 28 -15.89 -2.40 9.55
CA ASP A 28 -16.02 -1.64 10.79
C ASP A 28 -16.52 -0.20 10.58
N GLY A 29 -16.86 0.19 9.35
CA GLY A 29 -17.32 1.55 9.04
C GLY A 29 -16.18 2.58 9.02
N SER A 30 -14.97 2.14 8.73
CA SER A 30 -13.81 3.01 8.60
C SER A 30 -14.09 4.21 7.68
N PRO A 31 -13.67 5.44 8.06
CA PRO A 31 -13.83 6.64 7.24
C PRO A 31 -12.99 6.63 5.96
N PHE A 32 -12.10 5.65 5.79
CA PHE A 32 -11.30 5.47 4.56
C PHE A 32 -12.03 4.72 3.46
N ALA A 33 -13.22 4.17 3.73
CA ALA A 33 -14.06 3.63 2.69
C ALA A 33 -14.68 4.76 1.83
N PRO A 34 -14.75 4.60 0.50
CA PRO A 34 -14.19 3.50 -0.28
C PRO A 34 -12.70 3.75 -0.61
N CYS A 35 -11.87 2.75 -0.45
CA CYS A 35 -10.48 2.78 -0.89
C CYS A 35 -10.17 1.48 -1.66
N TYR A 36 -9.46 1.60 -2.78
CA TYR A 36 -8.95 0.49 -3.57
C TYR A 36 -7.44 0.59 -3.77
N CYS A 37 -6.76 1.28 -2.87
CA CYS A 37 -5.29 1.39 -2.79
C CYS A 37 -4.57 1.86 -4.07
N ASN A 38 -5.30 2.54 -4.99
CA ASN A 38 -4.77 3.00 -6.28
C ASN A 38 -4.23 4.43 -6.26
N ALA A 39 -4.60 5.25 -5.26
CA ALA A 39 -4.22 6.67 -5.21
C ALA A 39 -2.69 6.89 -5.20
N PHE A 40 -1.92 6.01 -4.56
CA PHE A 40 -0.47 6.13 -4.50
C PHE A 40 0.22 6.05 -5.87
N ASN A 41 -0.39 5.34 -6.81
CA ASN A 41 0.12 5.14 -8.17
C ASN A 41 -0.33 6.23 -9.17
N LEU A 42 -1.22 7.15 -8.74
CA LEU A 42 -1.77 8.17 -9.61
C LEU A 42 -1.02 9.51 -9.47
N SER A 43 -0.54 10.05 -10.59
CA SER A 43 -0.10 11.45 -10.65
C SER A 43 -1.28 12.39 -10.40
N LYS A 44 -1.01 13.65 -10.05
CA LYS A 44 -2.04 14.67 -9.89
C LYS A 44 -2.93 14.82 -11.14
N GLU A 45 -2.34 14.69 -12.33
CA GLU A 45 -3.05 14.76 -13.60
C GLU A 45 -3.97 13.54 -13.79
N ARG A 46 -3.45 12.33 -13.55
CA ARG A 46 -4.25 11.09 -13.63
C ARG A 46 -5.36 11.07 -12.57
N MET A 47 -5.11 11.54 -11.35
CA MET A 47 -6.17 11.70 -10.34
C MET A 47 -7.29 12.61 -10.85
N LYS A 48 -6.93 13.73 -11.51
CA LYS A 48 -7.92 14.64 -12.07
C LYS A 48 -8.76 13.98 -13.18
N THR A 49 -8.11 13.31 -14.13
CA THR A 49 -8.78 12.73 -15.31
C THR A 49 -9.46 11.40 -15.02
N GLU A 50 -8.82 10.52 -14.26
CA GLU A 50 -9.31 9.17 -14.04
C GLU A 50 -10.29 9.05 -12.86
N LEU A 51 -10.22 9.98 -11.90
CA LEU A 51 -11.10 9.94 -10.73
C LEU A 51 -12.09 11.10 -10.71
N TYR A 52 -11.61 12.35 -10.61
CA TYR A 52 -12.52 13.49 -10.42
C TYR A 52 -13.42 13.72 -11.62
N GLN A 53 -12.89 13.77 -12.86
CA GLN A 53 -13.71 13.98 -14.06
C GLN A 53 -14.70 12.84 -14.28
N LYS A 54 -14.27 11.59 -14.07
CA LYS A 54 -15.18 10.44 -14.18
C LYS A 54 -16.27 10.46 -13.12
N ALA A 55 -15.96 10.82 -11.89
CA ALA A 55 -16.97 10.96 -10.84
C ALA A 55 -18.01 12.04 -11.19
N GLU A 56 -17.57 13.16 -11.78
CA GLU A 56 -18.45 14.22 -12.28
C GLU A 56 -19.36 13.70 -13.41
N GLU A 57 -18.80 12.95 -14.37
CA GLU A 57 -19.58 12.32 -15.47
C GLU A 57 -20.64 11.34 -14.97
N TYR A 58 -20.38 10.66 -13.85
CA TYR A 58 -21.31 9.69 -13.27
C TYR A 58 -22.39 10.32 -12.38
N GLY A 59 -22.26 11.57 -11.96
CA GLY A 59 -23.26 12.27 -11.16
C GLY A 59 -22.71 13.03 -9.95
N ASN A 60 -21.39 12.95 -9.70
CA ASN A 60 -20.68 13.70 -8.66
C ASN A 60 -21.22 13.47 -7.23
N ASP A 61 -21.62 12.24 -6.93
CA ASP A 61 -22.01 11.79 -5.60
C ASP A 61 -21.04 10.72 -5.09
N PHE A 62 -21.30 10.21 -3.89
CA PHE A 62 -20.45 9.21 -3.25
C PHE A 62 -20.33 7.90 -4.07
N GLU A 63 -21.42 7.43 -4.65
CA GLU A 63 -21.43 6.21 -5.46
C GLU A 63 -20.67 6.41 -6.78
N SER A 64 -20.80 7.59 -7.37
CA SER A 64 -20.03 8.00 -8.56
C SER A 64 -18.54 8.02 -8.30
N TRP A 65 -18.12 8.55 -7.14
CA TRP A 65 -16.74 8.55 -6.70
C TRP A 65 -16.22 7.11 -6.45
N LYS A 66 -16.98 6.31 -5.74
CA LYS A 66 -16.66 4.90 -5.49
C LYS A 66 -16.50 4.13 -6.81
N ARG A 67 -17.37 4.35 -7.76
CA ARG A 67 -17.33 3.73 -9.07
C ARG A 67 -16.07 4.13 -9.84
N ALA A 68 -15.73 5.42 -9.89
CA ALA A 68 -14.52 5.90 -10.56
C ALA A 68 -13.23 5.29 -9.94
N LEU A 69 -13.14 5.27 -8.60
CA LEU A 69 -12.04 4.63 -7.90
C LEU A 69 -11.90 3.14 -8.24
N ARG A 70 -13.02 2.42 -8.24
CA ARG A 70 -13.04 0.99 -8.50
C ARG A 70 -12.62 0.65 -9.94
N GLU A 71 -13.15 1.39 -10.92
CA GLU A 71 -12.81 1.20 -12.33
C GLU A 71 -11.34 1.51 -12.62
N SER A 72 -10.79 2.59 -12.03
CA SER A 72 -9.37 2.91 -12.13
C SER A 72 -8.52 1.80 -11.51
N ALA A 73 -8.86 1.33 -10.29
CA ALA A 73 -8.12 0.26 -9.63
C ALA A 73 -8.18 -1.06 -10.44
N GLU A 74 -9.30 -1.40 -11.07
CA GLU A 74 -9.44 -2.60 -11.88
C GLU A 74 -8.48 -2.59 -13.07
N GLN A 75 -8.40 -1.46 -13.78
CA GLN A 75 -7.46 -1.29 -14.88
C GLN A 75 -6.02 -1.45 -14.40
N MET A 76 -5.68 -0.87 -13.24
CA MET A 76 -4.33 -0.91 -12.68
C MET A 76 -3.95 -2.30 -12.14
N VAL A 77 -4.89 -3.08 -11.59
CA VAL A 77 -4.63 -4.47 -11.19
C VAL A 77 -4.41 -5.35 -12.43
N VAL A 78 -5.27 -5.22 -13.44
CA VAL A 78 -5.18 -6.02 -14.68
C VAL A 78 -3.90 -5.70 -15.47
N SER A 79 -3.49 -4.43 -15.50
CA SER A 79 -2.23 -4.02 -16.15
C SER A 79 -0.97 -4.34 -15.33
N GLY A 80 -1.11 -4.74 -14.04
CA GLY A 80 0.02 -4.98 -13.14
C GLY A 80 0.65 -3.69 -12.59
N GLU A 81 -0.01 -2.55 -12.73
CA GLU A 81 0.44 -1.28 -12.15
C GLU A 81 0.29 -1.28 -10.62
N ILE A 82 -0.83 -1.81 -10.09
CA ILE A 82 -0.96 -2.13 -8.66
C ILE A 82 -0.33 -3.50 -8.41
N GLN A 83 0.65 -3.53 -7.51
CA GLN A 83 1.29 -4.75 -7.05
C GLN A 83 1.22 -4.85 -5.54
N GLY A 84 1.25 -6.10 -5.05
CA GLY A 84 1.20 -6.35 -3.62
C GLY A 84 0.83 -7.80 -3.31
N TYR A 85 0.26 -8.01 -2.12
CA TYR A 85 -0.01 -9.34 -1.61
C TYR A 85 -1.36 -9.40 -0.92
N LEU A 86 -2.14 -10.42 -1.23
CA LEU A 86 -3.36 -10.77 -0.50
C LEU A 86 -3.07 -11.87 0.52
N VAL A 87 -3.69 -11.75 1.69
CA VAL A 87 -3.74 -12.84 2.69
C VAL A 87 -5.07 -13.53 2.59
N PHE A 88 -5.02 -14.86 2.62
CA PHE A 88 -6.21 -15.71 2.57
C PHE A 88 -6.34 -16.53 3.86
N ASP A 89 -7.57 -16.61 4.36
CA ASP A 89 -8.02 -17.61 5.34
C ASP A 89 -9.07 -18.50 4.70
N LYS A 90 -8.78 -19.80 4.58
CA LYS A 90 -9.69 -20.80 3.97
C LYS A 90 -10.24 -20.37 2.60
N GLY A 91 -9.41 -19.76 1.77
CA GLY A 91 -9.76 -19.31 0.42
C GLY A 91 -10.44 -17.94 0.34
N MET A 92 -10.66 -17.27 1.47
CA MET A 92 -11.23 -15.92 1.53
C MET A 92 -10.12 -14.90 1.77
N SER A 93 -10.06 -13.84 0.96
CA SER A 93 -9.10 -12.75 1.12
C SER A 93 -9.43 -11.91 2.35
N VAL A 94 -8.49 -11.77 3.30
CA VAL A 94 -8.70 -11.14 4.61
C VAL A 94 -7.70 -10.04 4.94
N GLY A 95 -6.75 -9.80 4.04
CA GLY A 95 -5.78 -8.73 4.19
C GLY A 95 -5.05 -8.43 2.90
N TRP A 96 -4.49 -7.24 2.83
CA TRP A 96 -3.78 -6.67 1.70
C TRP A 96 -2.52 -5.93 2.15
N CYS A 97 -1.48 -6.00 1.33
CA CYS A 97 -0.30 -5.15 1.42
C CYS A 97 0.01 -4.59 0.03
N ASN A 98 0.04 -3.26 -0.10
CA ASN A 98 0.47 -2.58 -1.33
C ASN A 98 2.00 -2.44 -1.30
N ALA A 99 2.68 -3.17 -2.18
CA ALA A 99 4.14 -3.19 -2.24
C ALA A 99 4.63 -3.34 -3.69
N ASN A 100 5.34 -2.31 -4.18
CA ASN A 100 5.87 -2.26 -5.54
C ASN A 100 7.26 -1.60 -5.57
N GLU A 101 7.87 -1.50 -6.74
CA GLU A 101 9.02 -0.63 -6.94
C GLU A 101 8.67 0.80 -6.50
N ARG A 102 9.59 1.47 -5.77
CA ARG A 102 9.34 2.82 -5.23
C ARG A 102 8.88 3.82 -6.29
N LEU A 103 9.49 3.80 -7.48
CA LEU A 103 9.18 4.73 -8.56
C LEU A 103 7.81 4.47 -9.23
N SER A 104 7.13 3.39 -8.87
CA SER A 104 5.72 3.15 -9.26
C SER A 104 4.72 3.98 -8.47
N TYR A 105 5.17 4.65 -7.39
CA TYR A 105 4.33 5.49 -6.55
C TYR A 105 4.70 6.95 -6.69
N TYR A 106 3.73 7.83 -6.81
CA TYR A 106 3.94 9.28 -6.87
C TYR A 106 4.08 9.91 -5.50
N HIS A 107 3.36 9.40 -4.51
CA HIS A 107 3.39 9.93 -3.15
C HIS A 107 3.08 8.86 -2.11
N THR A 108 3.46 9.11 -0.88
CA THR A 108 3.01 8.36 0.29
C THR A 108 2.97 9.30 1.50
N GLY A 109 1.77 9.57 2.01
CA GLY A 109 1.59 10.53 3.11
C GLY A 109 2.20 11.90 2.76
N GLU A 110 3.19 12.31 3.56
CA GLU A 110 3.89 13.60 3.41
C GLU A 110 5.05 13.57 2.38
N PHE A 111 5.33 12.43 1.77
CA PHE A 111 6.47 12.28 0.86
C PHE A 111 6.01 12.24 -0.60
N ASP A 112 6.57 13.16 -1.41
CA ASP A 112 6.58 13.04 -2.86
C ASP A 112 7.76 12.15 -3.26
N LEU A 113 7.49 11.04 -3.94
CA LEU A 113 8.52 10.06 -4.28
C LEU A 113 9.22 10.34 -5.62
N HIS A 114 8.69 11.24 -6.44
CA HIS A 114 9.29 11.66 -7.71
C HIS A 114 10.10 12.94 -7.60
N THR A 115 9.73 13.81 -6.66
CA THR A 115 10.42 15.10 -6.41
C THR A 115 10.78 15.21 -4.93
N PRO A 116 11.66 14.35 -4.41
CA PRO A 116 12.04 14.41 -3.02
C PRO A 116 12.76 15.73 -2.72
N PRO A 117 12.62 16.26 -1.48
CA PRO A 117 13.28 17.49 -1.08
C PRO A 117 14.79 17.44 -1.28
N GLU A 118 15.39 18.57 -1.66
CA GLU A 118 16.85 18.68 -1.89
C GLU A 118 17.68 18.35 -0.64
N ASP A 119 17.10 18.52 0.55
CA ASP A 119 17.71 18.23 1.85
C ASP A 119 17.62 16.74 2.26
N GLN A 120 17.01 15.88 1.44
CA GLN A 120 16.90 14.44 1.68
C GLN A 120 17.59 13.59 0.62
N PRO A 121 18.91 13.73 0.45
CA PRO A 121 19.66 13.07 -0.64
C PRO A 121 19.66 11.54 -0.56
N ALA A 122 19.42 10.97 0.62
CA ALA A 122 19.35 9.50 0.78
C ALA A 122 18.20 8.86 0.00
N ILE A 123 17.13 9.61 -0.30
CA ILE A 123 15.99 9.15 -1.08
C ILE A 123 16.28 9.23 -2.58
N ASN A 124 17.16 10.16 -2.98
CA ASN A 124 17.46 10.50 -4.37
C ASN A 124 18.49 9.59 -5.05
N CYS A 125 19.24 8.81 -4.28
CA CYS A 125 20.42 8.09 -4.80
C CYS A 125 20.10 6.72 -5.38
N ASP A 126 18.86 6.24 -5.22
CA ASP A 126 18.51 4.89 -5.64
C ASP A 126 17.81 4.93 -7.01
N GLY A 127 18.46 4.38 -8.01
CA GLY A 127 17.89 4.22 -9.34
C GLY A 127 16.77 3.17 -9.41
N PRO A 128 16.13 3.01 -10.58
CA PRO A 128 15.11 2.00 -10.80
C PRO A 128 15.55 0.60 -10.36
N GLY A 129 14.62 -0.18 -9.82
CA GLY A 129 14.85 -1.56 -9.37
C GLY A 129 15.68 -1.72 -8.09
N GLN A 130 15.99 -0.63 -7.38
CA GLN A 130 16.79 -0.70 -6.16
C GLN A 130 15.95 -0.83 -4.89
N VAL A 131 14.76 -0.24 -4.87
CA VAL A 131 13.93 -0.11 -3.67
C VAL A 131 12.53 -0.66 -3.92
N LYS A 132 12.13 -1.63 -3.10
CA LYS A 132 10.75 -2.08 -2.95
C LYS A 132 10.08 -1.24 -1.86
N ALA A 133 9.02 -0.52 -2.19
CA ALA A 133 8.29 0.33 -1.23
C ALA A 133 7.00 -0.34 -0.78
N ILE A 134 6.69 -0.23 0.53
CA ILE A 134 5.42 -0.64 1.13
C ILE A 134 4.68 0.62 1.52
N VAL A 135 3.52 0.87 0.92
CA VAL A 135 2.75 2.10 1.13
C VAL A 135 1.46 1.89 1.91
N CYS A 136 0.96 0.65 1.99
CA CYS A 136 -0.30 0.38 2.68
C CYS A 136 -0.38 -1.07 3.16
N PHE A 137 -0.94 -1.25 4.37
CA PHE A 137 -1.54 -2.50 4.83
C PHE A 137 -3.02 -2.27 5.10
N GLU A 138 -3.87 -3.17 4.65
CA GLU A 138 -5.27 -3.21 5.05
C GLU A 138 -5.61 -4.62 5.52
N ILE A 139 -6.08 -4.73 6.75
CA ILE A 139 -6.45 -6.01 7.37
C ILE A 139 -7.92 -5.92 7.79
N ALA A 140 -8.70 -6.88 7.36
CA ALA A 140 -10.10 -6.98 7.76
C ALA A 140 -10.22 -6.91 9.30
N PRO A 141 -11.19 -6.15 9.86
CA PRO A 141 -11.29 -5.87 11.29
C PRO A 141 -11.21 -7.12 12.17
N ASP A 142 -11.91 -8.19 11.82
CA ASP A 142 -11.95 -9.46 12.56
C ASP A 142 -10.61 -10.24 12.54
N TYR A 143 -9.68 -9.79 11.70
CA TYR A 143 -8.36 -10.41 11.53
C TYR A 143 -7.22 -9.54 12.05
N ARG A 144 -7.51 -8.34 12.55
CA ARG A 144 -6.51 -7.47 13.19
C ARG A 144 -5.97 -8.09 14.49
N GLY A 145 -4.74 -7.76 14.86
CA GLY A 145 -4.09 -8.30 16.07
C GLY A 145 -3.58 -9.75 15.94
N LYS A 146 -3.79 -10.43 14.80
CA LYS A 146 -3.33 -11.81 14.56
C LYS A 146 -1.96 -11.89 13.88
N GLY A 147 -1.24 -10.77 13.75
CA GLY A 147 0.11 -10.72 13.19
C GLY A 147 0.19 -10.70 11.66
N LEU A 148 -0.94 -10.58 10.93
CA LEU A 148 -0.98 -10.66 9.47
C LEU A 148 -0.12 -9.58 8.78
N ALA A 149 -0.10 -8.34 9.29
CA ALA A 149 0.75 -7.29 8.74
C ALA A 149 2.25 -7.65 8.85
N SER A 150 2.67 -8.27 9.97
CA SER A 150 4.05 -8.73 10.13
C SER A 150 4.40 -9.89 9.19
N MET A 151 3.45 -10.80 8.94
CA MET A 151 3.63 -11.89 7.96
C MET A 151 3.75 -11.33 6.54
N LEU A 152 2.92 -10.36 6.16
CA LEU A 152 3.01 -9.66 4.89
C LEU A 152 4.34 -8.95 4.73
N LEU A 153 4.78 -8.20 5.76
CA LEU A 153 6.07 -7.51 5.77
C LEU A 153 7.24 -8.48 5.55
N GLN A 154 7.22 -9.62 6.23
CA GLN A 154 8.24 -10.65 6.05
C GLN A 154 8.24 -11.16 4.62
N ARG A 155 7.09 -11.52 4.07
CA ARG A 155 6.94 -12.01 2.70
C ARG A 155 7.43 -10.98 1.67
N VAL A 156 7.09 -9.70 1.82
CA VAL A 156 7.61 -8.63 0.95
C VAL A 156 9.14 -8.58 0.98
N CYS A 157 9.76 -8.68 2.16
CA CYS A 157 11.21 -8.68 2.28
C CYS A 157 11.87 -9.90 1.63
N GLU A 158 11.27 -11.08 1.76
CA GLU A 158 11.76 -12.32 1.16
C GLU A 158 11.70 -12.25 -0.38
N ASP A 159 10.54 -11.86 -0.93
CA ASP A 159 10.35 -11.75 -2.37
C ASP A 159 11.21 -10.62 -2.96
N ALA A 160 11.29 -9.45 -2.30
CA ALA A 160 12.13 -8.34 -2.73
C ALA A 160 13.62 -8.75 -2.82
N ARG A 161 14.11 -9.54 -1.87
CA ARG A 161 15.48 -10.09 -1.93
C ARG A 161 15.64 -11.02 -3.14
N ALA A 162 14.69 -11.93 -3.35
CA ALA A 162 14.71 -12.86 -4.48
C ALA A 162 14.60 -12.14 -5.84
N GLU A 163 13.88 -11.02 -5.90
CA GLU A 163 13.74 -10.15 -7.07
C GLU A 163 14.97 -9.25 -7.30
N GLY A 164 15.95 -9.22 -6.40
CA GLY A 164 17.20 -8.48 -6.54
C GLY A 164 17.15 -7.02 -6.06
N PHE A 165 16.12 -6.62 -5.34
CA PHE A 165 16.07 -5.31 -4.69
C PHE A 165 17.14 -5.21 -3.60
N LYS A 166 17.74 -4.03 -3.47
CA LYS A 166 18.73 -3.77 -2.40
C LYS A 166 18.08 -3.40 -1.08
N TYR A 167 16.92 -2.76 -1.16
CA TYR A 167 16.24 -2.20 -0.01
C TYR A 167 14.74 -2.47 -0.05
N VAL A 168 14.15 -2.58 1.15
CA VAL A 168 12.71 -2.38 1.34
C VAL A 168 12.52 -1.09 2.13
N GLU A 169 11.62 -0.23 1.66
CA GLU A 169 11.20 1.01 2.33
C GLU A 169 9.77 0.92 2.82
N ALA A 170 9.49 1.63 3.91
CA ALA A 170 8.15 1.84 4.45
C ALA A 170 8.05 3.26 5.03
N TYR A 171 6.80 3.74 5.17
CA TYR A 171 6.51 5.14 5.49
C TYR A 171 5.58 5.25 6.70
N PRO A 172 5.96 4.72 7.87
CA PRO A 172 5.12 4.80 9.05
C PRO A 172 5.03 6.24 9.57
N VAL A 173 3.96 6.50 10.29
CA VAL A 173 3.84 7.69 11.13
C VAL A 173 4.13 7.34 12.58
N LYS A 174 4.46 8.36 13.36
CA LYS A 174 4.71 8.21 14.80
C LYS A 174 3.48 7.58 15.47
N ASP A 175 3.74 6.70 16.45
CA ASP A 175 2.69 6.06 17.25
C ASP A 175 1.74 7.12 17.84
N GLY A 176 0.46 7.02 17.50
CA GLY A 176 -0.56 8.00 17.88
C GLY A 176 -0.86 9.10 16.86
N GLY A 177 -0.20 9.08 15.68
CA GLY A 177 -0.56 9.94 14.55
C GLY A 177 -2.06 9.78 14.18
N TYR A 178 -2.59 10.77 13.48
CA TYR A 178 -4.00 10.87 13.09
C TYR A 178 -4.56 9.51 12.64
N MET A 179 -5.75 9.13 13.12
CA MET A 179 -6.38 7.81 12.87
C MET A 179 -6.36 7.37 11.40
N GLY A 180 -6.15 8.32 10.48
CA GLY A 180 -6.03 8.13 9.05
C GLY A 180 -4.80 7.44 8.52
N GLN A 181 -3.78 7.27 9.32
CA GLN A 181 -2.48 6.77 8.83
C GLN A 181 -2.10 5.39 9.40
N ALA A 182 -3.03 4.74 10.11
CA ALA A 182 -2.83 3.38 10.63
C ALA A 182 -2.53 2.35 9.52
N PHE A 183 -2.92 2.65 8.28
CA PHE A 183 -2.65 1.81 7.11
C PHE A 183 -1.16 1.71 6.75
N THR A 184 -0.30 2.62 7.23
CA THR A 184 1.15 2.52 6.97
C THR A 184 1.86 1.52 7.87
N GLY A 185 1.16 0.98 8.86
CA GLY A 185 1.71 0.07 9.87
C GLY A 185 2.49 0.78 10.98
N PRO A 186 2.55 0.19 12.19
CA PRO A 186 3.20 0.80 13.34
C PRO A 186 4.73 0.69 13.26
N MET A 187 5.45 1.74 13.68
CA MET A 187 6.93 1.78 13.65
C MET A 187 7.59 0.56 14.29
N HIS A 188 7.10 0.13 15.45
CA HIS A 188 7.69 -1.00 16.18
C HIS A 188 7.66 -2.33 15.39
N MET A 189 6.71 -2.50 14.46
CA MET A 189 6.66 -3.66 13.57
C MET A 189 7.87 -3.67 12.61
N TYR A 190 8.20 -2.52 12.06
CA TYR A 190 9.34 -2.35 11.16
C TYR A 190 10.67 -2.47 11.91
N GLU A 191 10.78 -1.87 13.11
CA GLU A 191 11.96 -1.99 13.96
C GLU A 191 12.27 -3.45 14.28
N LYS A 192 11.26 -4.22 14.71
CA LYS A 192 11.40 -5.67 14.95
C LYS A 192 11.82 -6.44 13.70
N ALA A 193 11.42 -5.99 12.52
CA ALA A 193 11.83 -6.58 11.24
C ALA A 193 13.22 -6.10 10.76
N GLY A 194 13.90 -5.24 11.52
CA GLY A 194 15.25 -4.75 11.23
C GLY A 194 15.34 -3.53 10.33
N PHE A 195 14.24 -2.80 10.16
CA PHE A 195 14.23 -1.50 9.49
C PHE A 195 14.83 -0.43 10.42
N LYS A 196 15.43 0.59 9.80
CA LYS A 196 15.98 1.76 10.49
C LYS A 196 15.41 3.02 9.88
N VAL A 197 15.19 4.04 10.68
CA VAL A 197 14.82 5.37 10.21
C VAL A 197 15.97 5.94 9.36
N VAL A 198 15.65 6.38 8.14
CA VAL A 198 16.60 7.03 7.23
C VAL A 198 16.21 8.47 6.93
N SER A 199 14.95 8.85 7.12
CA SER A 199 14.45 10.21 6.98
C SER A 199 13.21 10.44 7.83
N GLN A 200 12.92 11.70 8.14
CA GLN A 200 11.74 12.13 8.88
C GLN A 200 11.24 13.47 8.31
N ASN A 201 9.92 13.58 8.16
CA ASN A 201 9.23 14.82 7.87
C ASN A 201 8.02 14.96 8.81
N GLY A 202 8.06 15.90 9.75
CA GLY A 202 7.05 15.99 10.79
C GLY A 202 6.91 14.69 11.61
N GLU A 203 5.72 14.10 11.58
CA GLU A 203 5.42 12.82 12.25
C GLU A 203 5.54 11.61 11.31
N SER A 204 5.88 11.83 10.04
CA SER A 204 6.08 10.80 9.04
C SER A 204 7.54 10.41 8.93
N TYR A 205 7.81 9.12 8.81
CA TYR A 205 9.17 8.56 8.74
C TYR A 205 9.35 7.77 7.45
N ILE A 206 10.58 7.77 6.95
CA ILE A 206 11.02 6.75 6.00
C ILE A 206 11.89 5.78 6.77
N MET A 207 11.44 4.53 6.78
CA MET A 207 12.19 3.43 7.36
C MET A 207 12.66 2.49 6.26
N ARG A 208 13.93 2.08 6.32
CA ARG A 208 14.57 1.25 5.30
C ARG A 208 15.24 0.04 5.92
N LYS A 209 15.12 -1.10 5.23
CA LYS A 209 15.85 -2.33 5.49
C LYS A 209 16.74 -2.66 4.31
N THR A 210 18.03 -2.91 4.57
CA THR A 210 18.96 -3.48 3.59
C THR A 210 18.73 -4.97 3.48
N LEU A 211 18.67 -5.49 2.26
CA LEU A 211 18.34 -6.87 1.98
C LEU A 211 19.57 -7.78 1.81
N GLY A 212 20.74 -7.33 1.78
CA GLY A 212 22.02 -8.06 1.76
C GLY A 212 22.02 -9.46 1.17
#